data_88acdef1c56419551cdc70f6ab061912
#
_entry.id   88acdef1c56419551cdc70f6ab061912
#
_cell.length_a   1.000
_cell.length_b   1.000
_cell.length_c   1.000
_cell.angle_alpha   90.00
_cell.angle_beta   90.00
_cell.angle_gamma   90.00
#
_symmetry.space_group_name_H-M   'P 1'
#
loop_
_entity.id
_entity.type
_entity.pdbx_description
1 polymer ?
#
loop_
_entity_poly.entity_id
_entity_poly.type
_entity_poly.pdbx_seq_one_letter_code
_entity_poly.pdbx_strand_id
1 'polypeptide(L)'
;FTDLSVAGTFTTGASVTVGSGSAEDTKVVFDGNAQDFYIGLDDSADDLVIGKGSTVGTTPAVEIDENLDIKFAESIGVGQAASSTTGDIVAQTMSLKGTTPSLTIGDGGAEDTKLVYDGNAKDFYMGLDDSADKLVVGVGSGVGTNSILTLDDDSVTIGDGAAVDTKIVFDGNAQDYYVGLDDSADDLLIGLGSAVGTTPAISIDENQTVTFSKNTLSATDTDTSNTGSITLDFQVNQNFVLTLTGNITLANPSTEAVGQSGVMVMIQDGTGSRTLSLGTDYETAGGSGITLSTGANAVDVIPYFVKASGSIQLGAVQKAFA
;
A
#
# COMPACT_ATOMS: atom_id res chain seq x y z
N PHE A 1 -1.84 -75.86 14.38
CA PHE A 1 -0.75 -75.14 15.04
C PHE A 1 -1.36 -74.00 15.81
N THR A 2 -1.19 -73.96 17.10
CA THR A 2 -1.62 -72.82 17.95
C THR A 2 -0.59 -71.69 17.94
N ASP A 3 0.70 -72.02 17.76
CA ASP A 3 1.80 -71.04 17.72
C ASP A 3 2.88 -71.51 16.75
N LEU A 4 3.46 -70.57 15.96
CA LEU A 4 4.65 -70.76 15.17
C LEU A 4 5.76 -69.91 15.77
N SER A 5 6.78 -70.54 16.34
CA SER A 5 8.00 -69.83 16.82
C SER A 5 9.14 -70.08 15.87
N VAL A 6 9.73 -68.98 15.35
CA VAL A 6 10.88 -68.97 14.48
C VAL A 6 12.05 -68.31 15.20
N ALA A 7 13.07 -69.09 15.57
CA ALA A 7 14.24 -68.58 16.29
C ALA A 7 15.27 -67.83 15.40
N GLY A 8 14.97 -67.64 14.12
CA GLY A 8 15.82 -66.97 13.13
C GLY A 8 15.00 -66.14 12.15
N THR A 9 15.40 -66.21 10.85
CA THR A 9 14.71 -65.47 9.81
C THR A 9 13.48 -66.22 9.31
N PHE A 10 12.33 -65.56 9.26
CA PHE A 10 11.13 -66.05 8.57
C PHE A 10 11.17 -65.52 7.12
N THR A 11 11.27 -66.44 6.16
CA THR A 11 11.31 -66.15 4.72
C THR A 11 10.13 -66.77 4.03
N THR A 12 9.34 -65.96 3.27
CA THR A 12 8.25 -66.44 2.44
C THR A 12 8.55 -66.17 0.97
N GLY A 13 8.15 -67.07 0.07
CA GLY A 13 8.37 -66.94 -1.39
C GLY A 13 7.31 -66.05 -2.09
N ALA A 14 6.27 -65.64 -1.40
CA ALA A 14 5.17 -64.88 -1.97
C ALA A 14 4.61 -63.83 -0.98
N SER A 15 3.42 -64.09 -0.41
CA SER A 15 2.73 -63.14 0.49
C SER A 15 2.59 -63.71 1.90
N VAL A 16 2.47 -62.83 2.87
CA VAL A 16 1.96 -63.12 4.23
C VAL A 16 0.59 -62.50 4.33
N THR A 17 -0.43 -63.32 4.59
CA THR A 17 -1.78 -62.83 4.94
C THR A 17 -1.92 -62.86 6.43
N VAL A 18 -2.27 -61.72 7.03
CA VAL A 18 -2.58 -61.61 8.46
C VAL A 18 -4.08 -61.37 8.60
N GLY A 19 -4.76 -62.26 9.33
CA GLY A 19 -6.21 -62.22 9.53
C GLY A 19 -6.93 -63.34 8.78
N SER A 20 -8.20 -63.53 9.15
CA SER A 20 -9.10 -64.59 8.62
C SER A 20 -10.17 -64.03 7.65
N GLY A 21 -10.27 -62.72 7.51
CA GLY A 21 -11.37 -62.00 6.82
C GLY A 21 -12.65 -61.91 7.66
N SER A 22 -12.57 -62.25 8.94
CA SER A 22 -13.67 -62.02 9.89
C SER A 22 -13.65 -60.58 10.40
N ALA A 23 -14.76 -60.13 11.01
CA ALA A 23 -14.89 -58.80 11.61
C ALA A 23 -14.09 -58.75 12.93
N GLU A 24 -12.77 -58.69 12.81
CA GLU A 24 -11.82 -58.62 13.91
C GLU A 24 -10.56 -57.83 13.56
N ASP A 25 -10.03 -57.05 14.50
CA ASP A 25 -8.76 -56.35 14.31
C ASP A 25 -7.63 -57.36 14.03
N THR A 26 -6.84 -57.09 13.02
CA THR A 26 -5.66 -57.87 12.69
C THR A 26 -4.41 -57.03 12.75
N LYS A 27 -3.27 -57.60 13.20
CA LYS A 27 -2.05 -56.82 13.39
C LYS A 27 -0.77 -57.67 13.39
N VAL A 28 0.33 -56.94 13.12
CA VAL A 28 1.69 -57.36 13.43
C VAL A 28 2.17 -56.48 14.58
N VAL A 29 2.64 -57.07 15.65
CA VAL A 29 3.19 -56.37 16.83
C VAL A 29 4.71 -56.46 16.80
N PHE A 30 5.36 -55.35 16.97
CA PHE A 30 6.78 -55.22 17.24
C PHE A 30 6.94 -55.10 18.74
N ASP A 31 7.16 -56.26 19.37
CA ASP A 31 7.23 -56.44 20.87
C ASP A 31 8.59 -55.93 21.37
N GLY A 32 8.63 -54.78 22.02
CA GLY A 32 9.81 -54.13 22.53
C GLY A 32 9.88 -54.22 24.07
N ASN A 33 11.08 -54.21 24.63
CA ASN A 33 11.26 -54.30 26.08
C ASN A 33 10.61 -53.11 26.86
N ALA A 34 10.62 -51.91 26.27
CA ALA A 34 10.06 -50.73 26.91
C ALA A 34 8.72 -50.27 26.31
N GLN A 35 8.55 -50.50 25.00
CA GLN A 35 7.41 -50.02 24.25
C GLN A 35 7.15 -50.87 23.02
N ASP A 36 5.94 -51.31 22.85
CA ASP A 36 5.46 -52.01 21.68
C ASP A 36 4.96 -51.04 20.60
N PHE A 37 5.09 -51.42 19.36
CA PHE A 37 4.46 -50.78 18.25
C PHE A 37 3.72 -51.82 17.37
N TYR A 38 2.72 -51.40 16.66
CA TYR A 38 1.98 -52.28 15.76
C TYR A 38 1.71 -51.64 14.38
N ILE A 39 1.51 -52.50 13.39
CA ILE A 39 0.85 -52.17 12.12
C ILE A 39 -0.38 -53.12 12.06
N GLY A 40 -1.56 -52.59 11.93
CA GLY A 40 -2.79 -53.37 11.98
C GLY A 40 -3.94 -52.76 11.23
N LEU A 41 -4.97 -53.58 10.98
CA LEU A 41 -6.26 -53.16 10.50
C LEU A 41 -7.21 -53.03 11.67
N ASP A 42 -7.80 -51.86 11.85
CA ASP A 42 -8.94 -51.64 12.71
C ASP A 42 -10.20 -51.96 11.91
N ASP A 43 -10.77 -53.14 12.15
CA ASP A 43 -11.92 -53.63 11.37
C ASP A 43 -13.17 -52.77 11.66
N SER A 44 -13.26 -52.19 12.82
CA SER A 44 -14.43 -51.38 13.21
C SER A 44 -14.46 -50.02 12.55
N ALA A 45 -13.31 -49.50 12.13
CA ALA A 45 -13.13 -48.22 11.43
C ALA A 45 -12.80 -48.40 9.96
N ASP A 46 -12.46 -49.61 9.53
CA ASP A 46 -11.91 -49.94 8.19
C ASP A 46 -10.56 -49.24 7.90
N ASP A 47 -9.77 -48.94 8.96
CA ASP A 47 -8.53 -48.15 8.88
C ASP A 47 -7.27 -49.04 8.95
N LEU A 48 -6.26 -48.74 8.13
CA LEU A 48 -4.92 -49.25 8.31
C LEU A 48 -4.18 -48.34 9.31
N VAL A 49 -3.77 -48.88 10.46
CA VAL A 49 -3.23 -48.15 11.58
C VAL A 49 -1.78 -48.52 11.87
N ILE A 50 -0.92 -47.52 12.09
CA ILE A 50 0.40 -47.68 12.71
C ILE A 50 0.35 -46.98 14.04
N GLY A 51 0.59 -47.71 15.12
CA GLY A 51 0.41 -47.16 16.47
C GLY A 51 1.34 -47.70 17.53
N LYS A 52 1.19 -47.16 18.75
CA LYS A 52 1.94 -47.47 19.92
C LYS A 52 1.12 -48.45 20.81
N GLY A 53 1.78 -49.39 21.44
CA GLY A 53 1.15 -50.44 22.25
C GLY A 53 0.87 -51.68 21.41
N SER A 54 0.00 -52.55 21.93
CA SER A 54 -0.36 -53.80 21.24
C SER A 54 -1.85 -53.94 20.96
N THR A 55 -2.64 -52.88 21.15
CA THR A 55 -4.08 -52.85 20.89
C THR A 55 -4.36 -51.86 19.70
N VAL A 56 -4.96 -52.33 18.63
CA VAL A 56 -5.31 -51.55 17.45
C VAL A 56 -6.30 -50.45 17.86
N GLY A 57 -6.17 -49.26 17.21
CA GLY A 57 -7.06 -48.12 17.41
C GLY A 57 -6.89 -47.34 18.70
N THR A 58 -6.10 -47.83 19.71
CA THR A 58 -6.02 -47.15 21.01
C THR A 58 -5.05 -45.95 21.05
N THR A 59 -3.91 -46.04 20.37
CA THR A 59 -2.87 -45.00 20.32
C THR A 59 -2.27 -44.93 18.90
N PRO A 60 -3.04 -44.52 17.90
CA PRO A 60 -2.55 -44.44 16.52
C PRO A 60 -1.54 -43.31 16.43
N ALA A 61 -0.51 -43.50 15.58
CA ALA A 61 0.40 -42.46 15.12
C ALA A 61 0.10 -42.07 13.68
N VAL A 62 -0.30 -43.05 12.86
CA VAL A 62 -0.73 -42.88 11.47
C VAL A 62 -1.98 -43.72 11.26
N GLU A 63 -3.00 -43.15 10.67
CA GLU A 63 -4.22 -43.80 10.22
C GLU A 63 -4.35 -43.56 8.72
N ILE A 64 -4.73 -44.60 7.95
CA ILE A 64 -5.09 -44.51 6.53
C ILE A 64 -6.49 -45.10 6.41
N ASP A 65 -7.48 -44.26 6.11
CA ASP A 65 -8.87 -44.67 5.99
C ASP A 65 -9.21 -45.32 4.66
N GLU A 66 -10.45 -45.80 4.48
CA GLU A 66 -10.94 -46.44 3.28
C GLU A 66 -10.93 -45.53 2.04
N ASN A 67 -10.84 -44.20 2.22
CA ASN A 67 -10.72 -43.20 1.13
C ASN A 67 -9.25 -42.88 0.81
N LEU A 68 -8.30 -43.53 1.47
CA LEU A 68 -6.84 -43.30 1.39
C LEU A 68 -6.40 -41.93 1.94
N ASP A 69 -7.21 -41.32 2.79
CA ASP A 69 -6.78 -40.15 3.53
C ASP A 69 -5.82 -40.55 4.65
N ILE A 70 -4.70 -39.82 4.78
CA ILE A 70 -3.67 -40.14 5.75
C ILE A 70 -3.71 -39.11 6.87
N LYS A 71 -4.01 -39.58 8.09
CA LYS A 71 -4.00 -38.76 9.31
C LYS A 71 -2.78 -39.12 10.16
N PHE A 72 -2.06 -38.09 10.59
CA PHE A 72 -1.00 -38.17 11.58
C PHE A 72 -1.52 -37.63 12.90
N ALA A 73 -1.45 -38.42 13.99
CA ALA A 73 -1.95 -38.02 15.29
C ALA A 73 -1.10 -36.93 15.97
N GLU A 74 0.16 -36.81 15.54
CA GLU A 74 1.13 -35.84 16.02
C GLU A 74 1.69 -35.02 14.84
N SER A 75 2.79 -34.31 15.02
CA SER A 75 3.42 -33.53 13.97
C SER A 75 4.19 -34.35 12.93
N ILE A 76 4.32 -33.80 11.71
CA ILE A 76 5.14 -34.37 10.63
C ILE A 76 6.44 -33.59 10.57
N GLY A 77 7.58 -34.26 10.82
CA GLY A 77 8.90 -33.69 10.60
C GLY A 77 9.46 -34.06 9.24
N VAL A 78 9.80 -33.07 8.39
CA VAL A 78 10.43 -33.27 7.08
C VAL A 78 11.83 -32.71 7.09
N GLY A 79 12.83 -33.59 7.22
CA GLY A 79 14.24 -33.19 7.25
C GLY A 79 14.72 -32.55 8.57
N GLN A 80 13.84 -32.43 9.54
CA GLN A 80 14.09 -31.94 10.90
C GLN A 80 13.40 -32.86 11.92
N ALA A 81 13.77 -32.74 13.19
CA ALA A 81 13.00 -33.39 14.26
C ALA A 81 11.58 -32.80 14.29
N ALA A 82 10.59 -33.67 14.44
CA ALA A 82 9.21 -33.24 14.63
C ALA A 82 9.08 -32.41 15.92
N SER A 83 8.25 -31.39 15.91
CA SER A 83 7.93 -30.59 17.08
C SER A 83 7.27 -31.46 18.18
N SER A 84 7.45 -31.08 19.43
CA SER A 84 6.69 -31.64 20.53
C SER A 84 5.28 -31.08 20.67
N THR A 85 4.95 -30.05 19.84
CA THR A 85 3.63 -29.42 19.79
C THR A 85 2.75 -30.16 18.79
N THR A 86 1.56 -30.50 19.20
CA THR A 86 0.60 -31.26 18.39
C THR A 86 0.18 -30.47 17.15
N GLY A 87 0.23 -31.10 15.97
CA GLY A 87 -0.25 -30.55 14.71
C GLY A 87 0.78 -29.76 13.92
N ASP A 88 2.05 -29.70 14.35
CA ASP A 88 3.09 -29.00 13.62
C ASP A 88 3.59 -29.75 12.39
N ILE A 89 3.79 -29.06 11.30
CA ILE A 89 4.54 -29.52 10.13
C ILE A 89 5.90 -28.83 10.13
N VAL A 90 6.96 -29.56 10.46
CA VAL A 90 8.34 -29.03 10.42
C VAL A 90 8.98 -29.41 9.10
N ALA A 91 9.12 -28.43 8.21
CA ALA A 91 9.70 -28.61 6.88
C ALA A 91 10.70 -27.50 6.56
N GLN A 92 11.79 -27.83 5.89
CA GLN A 92 12.77 -26.84 5.42
C GLN A 92 12.20 -25.96 4.30
N THR A 93 11.35 -26.50 3.45
CA THR A 93 10.63 -25.80 2.40
C THR A 93 9.22 -26.32 2.27
N MET A 94 8.26 -25.41 2.06
CA MET A 94 6.89 -25.74 1.70
C MET A 94 6.60 -25.20 0.31
N SER A 95 6.10 -26.05 -0.61
CA SER A 95 5.75 -25.66 -1.98
C SER A 95 4.32 -26.07 -2.29
N LEU A 96 3.47 -25.07 -2.50
CA LEU A 96 2.09 -25.27 -2.97
C LEU A 96 2.08 -25.18 -4.49
N LYS A 97 1.67 -26.26 -5.17
CA LYS A 97 1.66 -26.37 -6.63
C LYS A 97 0.30 -26.84 -7.11
N GLY A 98 -0.11 -26.38 -8.28
CA GLY A 98 -1.39 -26.77 -8.92
C GLY A 98 -1.92 -25.65 -9.79
N THR A 99 -3.10 -25.86 -10.35
CA THR A 99 -3.75 -24.86 -11.20
C THR A 99 -4.26 -23.65 -10.37
N THR A 100 -4.74 -23.91 -9.15
CA THR A 100 -5.25 -22.90 -8.22
C THR A 100 -4.77 -23.21 -6.80
N PRO A 101 -3.45 -23.11 -6.51
CA PRO A 101 -2.95 -23.40 -5.17
C PRO A 101 -3.43 -22.33 -4.18
N SER A 102 -3.82 -22.75 -2.98
CA SER A 102 -4.23 -21.88 -1.89
C SER A 102 -3.61 -22.32 -0.57
N LEU A 103 -3.32 -21.36 0.31
CA LEU A 103 -3.04 -21.58 1.72
C LEU A 103 -4.15 -20.90 2.51
N THR A 104 -4.96 -21.66 3.22
CA THR A 104 -5.97 -21.14 4.13
C THR A 104 -5.42 -21.18 5.55
N ILE A 105 -5.49 -20.06 6.25
CA ILE A 105 -5.08 -19.94 7.65
C ILE A 105 -6.34 -19.58 8.43
N GLY A 106 -6.72 -20.44 9.38
CA GLY A 106 -7.97 -20.33 10.15
C GLY A 106 -9.09 -21.22 9.63
N ASP A 107 -10.12 -21.41 10.44
CA ASP A 107 -11.28 -22.28 10.18
C ASP A 107 -12.60 -21.49 10.07
N GLY A 108 -12.54 -20.14 10.11
CA GLY A 108 -13.70 -19.26 10.11
C GLY A 108 -14.33 -19.04 11.48
N GLY A 109 -13.64 -19.45 12.56
CA GLY A 109 -14.00 -19.13 13.93
C GLY A 109 -13.64 -17.70 14.31
N ALA A 110 -14.05 -17.28 15.52
CA ALA A 110 -13.81 -15.93 16.04
C ALA A 110 -12.42 -15.83 16.73
N GLU A 111 -11.37 -16.23 16.03
CA GLU A 111 -9.98 -16.11 16.49
C GLU A 111 -9.10 -15.39 15.49
N ASP A 112 -8.14 -14.64 15.99
CA ASP A 112 -7.10 -14.03 15.18
C ASP A 112 -6.26 -15.08 14.47
N THR A 113 -6.09 -14.92 13.18
CA THR A 113 -5.23 -15.80 12.39
C THR A 113 -4.02 -15.03 11.86
N LYS A 114 -2.87 -15.69 11.76
CA LYS A 114 -1.64 -14.99 11.34
C LYS A 114 -0.58 -15.88 10.72
N LEU A 115 0.26 -15.23 9.92
CA LEU A 115 1.56 -15.70 9.51
C LEU A 115 2.62 -14.88 10.27
N VAL A 116 3.53 -15.55 10.98
CA VAL A 116 4.62 -14.89 11.71
C VAL A 116 5.92 -15.15 11.00
N TYR A 117 6.69 -14.10 10.80
CA TYR A 117 8.08 -14.12 10.37
C TYR A 117 8.92 -13.98 11.64
N ASP A 118 9.32 -15.11 12.21
CA ASP A 118 10.03 -15.22 13.48
C ASP A 118 11.53 -14.91 13.26
N GLY A 119 11.96 -13.78 13.77
CA GLY A 119 13.34 -13.27 13.65
C GLY A 119 14.07 -13.23 14.97
N ASN A 120 15.39 -13.37 14.97
CA ASN A 120 16.21 -13.35 16.17
C ASN A 120 16.08 -12.06 17.02
N ALA A 121 15.91 -10.90 16.37
CA ALA A 121 15.84 -9.60 17.05
C ALA A 121 14.43 -9.02 17.09
N LYS A 122 13.62 -9.31 16.10
CA LYS A 122 12.29 -8.74 15.93
C LYS A 122 11.45 -9.61 15.01
N ASP A 123 10.25 -9.92 15.44
CA ASP A 123 9.27 -10.62 14.63
C ASP A 123 8.40 -9.64 13.85
N PHE A 124 7.89 -10.11 12.74
CA PHE A 124 6.85 -9.45 11.97
C PHE A 124 5.70 -10.40 11.73
N TYR A 125 4.50 -9.88 11.63
CA TYR A 125 3.33 -10.68 11.30
C TYR A 125 2.48 -10.04 10.21
N MET A 126 1.71 -10.89 9.53
CA MET A 126 0.55 -10.53 8.74
C MET A 126 -0.60 -11.40 9.22
N GLY A 127 -1.70 -10.79 9.65
CA GLY A 127 -2.80 -11.55 10.26
C GLY A 127 -4.13 -10.84 10.16
N LEU A 128 -5.19 -11.60 10.36
CA LEU A 128 -6.55 -11.11 10.52
C LEU A 128 -6.79 -10.86 12.02
N ASP A 129 -7.15 -9.64 12.37
CA ASP A 129 -7.72 -9.29 13.66
C ASP A 129 -9.24 -9.50 13.54
N ASP A 130 -9.71 -10.64 14.01
CA ASP A 130 -11.12 -11.03 13.91
C ASP A 130 -12.03 -10.10 14.72
N SER A 131 -11.55 -9.61 15.85
CA SER A 131 -12.33 -8.72 16.71
C SER A 131 -12.58 -7.35 16.09
N ALA A 132 -11.73 -6.92 15.15
CA ALA A 132 -11.81 -5.65 14.45
C ALA A 132 -12.19 -5.81 12.97
N ASP A 133 -12.28 -7.05 12.46
CA ASP A 133 -12.51 -7.39 11.05
C ASP A 133 -11.46 -6.77 10.11
N LYS A 134 -10.16 -6.78 10.50
CA LYS A 134 -9.09 -6.07 9.77
C LYS A 134 -7.91 -6.97 9.46
N LEU A 135 -7.36 -6.82 8.25
CA LEU A 135 -6.06 -7.40 7.91
C LEU A 135 -4.94 -6.46 8.37
N VAL A 136 -4.04 -6.97 9.19
CA VAL A 136 -2.99 -6.19 9.87
C VAL A 136 -1.61 -6.71 9.52
N VAL A 137 -0.67 -5.80 9.24
CA VAL A 137 0.76 -6.08 9.20
C VAL A 137 1.43 -5.30 10.32
N GLY A 138 2.19 -5.98 11.16
CA GLY A 138 2.77 -5.35 12.36
C GLY A 138 4.07 -5.97 12.84
N VAL A 139 4.57 -5.44 13.96
CA VAL A 139 5.80 -5.86 14.64
C VAL A 139 5.45 -6.66 15.88
N GLY A 140 6.21 -7.73 16.13
CA GLY A 140 5.94 -8.70 17.19
C GLY A 140 5.10 -9.86 16.67
N SER A 141 4.45 -10.60 17.57
CA SER A 141 3.64 -11.77 17.21
C SER A 141 2.17 -11.65 17.64
N GLY A 142 1.76 -10.54 18.23
CA GLY A 142 0.37 -10.27 18.62
C GLY A 142 -0.37 -9.48 17.57
N VAL A 143 -1.43 -10.04 17.00
CA VAL A 143 -2.27 -9.34 16.01
C VAL A 143 -2.93 -8.12 16.67
N GLY A 144 -3.06 -7.02 15.93
CA GLY A 144 -3.65 -5.78 16.43
C GLY A 144 -2.73 -4.93 17.33
N THR A 145 -1.54 -5.42 17.68
CA THR A 145 -0.55 -4.64 18.47
C THR A 145 0.62 -4.20 17.61
N ASN A 146 1.11 -2.97 17.79
CA ASN A 146 2.20 -2.39 16.99
C ASN A 146 1.97 -2.52 15.47
N SER A 147 0.80 -2.14 15.02
CA SER A 147 0.41 -2.19 13.62
C SER A 147 1.18 -1.16 12.80
N ILE A 148 1.77 -1.56 11.68
CA ILE A 148 2.40 -0.66 10.70
C ILE A 148 1.39 -0.31 9.62
N LEU A 149 0.63 -1.31 9.17
CA LEU A 149 -0.37 -1.20 8.11
C LEU A 149 -1.62 -1.96 8.53
N THR A 150 -2.76 -1.32 8.41
CA THR A 150 -4.07 -1.94 8.63
C THR A 150 -4.95 -1.72 7.41
N LEU A 151 -5.57 -2.78 6.92
CA LEU A 151 -6.54 -2.77 5.81
C LEU A 151 -7.92 -3.06 6.39
N ASP A 152 -8.84 -2.17 6.11
CA ASP A 152 -10.26 -2.23 6.44
C ASP A 152 -11.08 -2.31 5.15
N ASP A 153 -12.39 -2.44 5.20
CA ASP A 153 -13.26 -2.55 4.03
C ASP A 153 -13.10 -1.39 3.04
N ASP A 154 -12.83 -0.18 3.52
CA ASP A 154 -12.78 1.05 2.72
C ASP A 154 -11.55 1.92 3.00
N SER A 155 -10.63 1.49 3.85
CA SER A 155 -9.49 2.31 4.27
C SER A 155 -8.17 1.55 4.42
N VAL A 156 -7.09 2.30 4.28
CA VAL A 156 -5.72 1.89 4.61
C VAL A 156 -5.19 2.83 5.68
N THR A 157 -4.84 2.30 6.84
CA THR A 157 -4.24 3.07 7.94
C THR A 157 -2.75 2.76 8.04
N ILE A 158 -1.93 3.79 8.12
CA ILE A 158 -0.49 3.71 8.38
C ILE A 158 -0.24 4.15 9.82
N GLY A 159 0.41 3.28 10.60
CA GLY A 159 0.65 3.52 12.03
C GLY A 159 -0.41 2.88 12.94
N ASP A 160 -0.18 2.98 14.24
CA ASP A 160 -1.02 2.38 15.29
C ASP A 160 -1.60 3.40 16.29
N GLY A 161 -1.46 4.71 15.98
CA GLY A 161 -1.90 5.80 16.88
C GLY A 161 -0.97 6.04 18.06
N ALA A 162 0.21 5.42 18.09
CA ALA A 162 1.22 5.75 19.09
C ALA A 162 1.80 7.15 18.83
N ALA A 163 2.31 7.79 19.89
CA ALA A 163 2.94 9.11 19.82
C ALA A 163 4.34 9.04 19.14
N VAL A 164 4.35 8.68 17.86
CA VAL A 164 5.54 8.59 17.01
C VAL A 164 5.19 9.01 15.58
N ASP A 165 6.15 9.63 14.91
CA ASP A 165 6.02 9.98 13.49
C ASP A 165 5.72 8.76 12.63
N THR A 166 4.72 8.89 11.79
CA THR A 166 4.38 7.87 10.79
C THR A 166 4.57 8.41 9.38
N LYS A 167 5.04 7.56 8.45
CA LYS A 167 5.37 8.04 7.10
C LYS A 167 5.37 6.93 6.04
N ILE A 168 5.21 7.39 4.81
CA ILE A 168 5.58 6.66 3.59
C ILE A 168 6.83 7.32 3.04
N VAL A 169 7.88 6.57 2.78
CA VAL A 169 9.11 7.05 2.15
C VAL A 169 9.15 6.57 0.70
N PHE A 170 9.39 7.50 -0.20
CA PHE A 170 9.74 7.22 -1.59
C PHE A 170 11.26 7.21 -1.68
N ASP A 171 11.84 6.00 -1.56
CA ASP A 171 13.29 5.75 -1.50
C ASP A 171 13.88 5.80 -2.91
N GLY A 172 14.58 6.87 -3.23
CA GLY A 172 15.19 7.13 -4.53
C GLY A 172 16.72 6.99 -4.47
N ASN A 173 17.35 6.58 -5.59
CA ASN A 173 18.79 6.41 -5.65
C ASN A 173 19.59 7.69 -5.31
N ALA A 174 19.09 8.86 -5.70
CA ALA A 174 19.78 10.14 -5.48
C ALA A 174 19.14 10.96 -4.37
N GLN A 175 17.85 10.84 -4.16
CA GLN A 175 17.10 11.65 -3.22
C GLN A 175 15.79 10.96 -2.80
N ASP A 176 15.55 10.91 -1.50
CA ASP A 176 14.31 10.41 -0.93
C ASP A 176 13.29 11.53 -0.75
N TYR A 177 12.03 11.16 -0.76
CA TYR A 177 10.91 12.02 -0.38
C TYR A 177 9.99 11.27 0.58
N TYR A 178 9.27 12.01 1.40
CA TYR A 178 8.28 11.42 2.29
C TYR A 178 6.94 12.17 2.26
N VAL A 179 5.91 11.44 2.59
CA VAL A 179 4.63 11.96 3.10
C VAL A 179 4.45 11.37 4.49
N GLY A 180 4.28 12.19 5.50
CA GLY A 180 4.22 11.71 6.88
C GLY A 180 3.55 12.67 7.85
N LEU A 181 3.16 12.12 8.98
CA LEU A 181 2.65 12.86 10.13
C LEU A 181 3.80 13.09 11.11
N ASP A 182 4.05 14.34 11.45
CA ASP A 182 4.89 14.73 12.58
C ASP A 182 4.00 14.75 13.82
N ASP A 183 4.10 13.70 14.65
CA ASP A 183 3.27 13.54 15.83
C ASP A 183 3.53 14.65 16.88
N SER A 184 4.74 15.18 16.93
CA SER A 184 5.10 16.22 17.90
C SER A 184 4.54 17.59 17.56
N ALA A 185 4.24 17.83 16.29
CA ALA A 185 3.71 19.09 15.78
C ALA A 185 2.24 18.97 15.35
N ASP A 186 1.70 17.76 15.28
CA ASP A 186 0.38 17.44 14.70
C ASP A 186 0.24 17.87 13.23
N ASP A 187 1.37 17.90 12.46
CA ASP A 187 1.45 18.38 11.10
C ASP A 187 1.50 17.23 10.07
N LEU A 188 0.70 17.32 9.01
CA LEU A 188 0.91 16.48 7.82
C LEU A 188 1.94 17.14 6.91
N LEU A 189 3.04 16.44 6.63
CA LEU A 189 4.19 16.94 5.91
C LEU A 189 4.46 16.20 4.60
N ILE A 190 4.89 16.96 3.58
CA ILE A 190 5.53 16.42 2.37
C ILE A 190 6.93 17.04 2.29
N GLY A 191 7.97 16.22 2.29
CA GLY A 191 9.33 16.73 2.43
C GLY A 191 10.41 15.89 1.75
N LEU A 192 11.62 16.39 1.87
CA LEU A 192 12.84 15.83 1.34
C LEU A 192 13.53 14.97 2.39
N GLY A 193 14.11 13.84 1.97
CA GLY A 193 14.78 12.89 2.86
C GLY A 193 13.81 11.85 3.40
N SER A 194 14.25 11.11 4.41
CA SER A 194 13.46 10.07 5.05
C SER A 194 13.10 10.36 6.51
N ALA A 195 13.48 11.53 7.03
CA ALA A 195 13.16 11.98 8.40
C ALA A 195 12.03 13.03 8.37
N VAL A 196 10.93 12.74 9.06
CA VAL A 196 9.80 13.66 9.20
C VAL A 196 10.24 14.92 9.96
N GLY A 197 9.68 16.07 9.60
CA GLY A 197 9.92 17.36 10.29
C GLY A 197 11.22 18.08 9.90
N THR A 198 12.19 17.42 9.27
CA THR A 198 13.52 18.01 9.05
C THR A 198 13.57 18.97 7.86
N THR A 199 12.94 18.61 6.76
CA THR A 199 12.97 19.39 5.50
C THR A 199 11.63 19.38 4.78
N PRO A 200 10.54 19.86 5.41
CA PRO A 200 9.24 19.89 4.75
C PRO A 200 9.25 20.93 3.61
N ALA A 201 8.67 20.57 2.49
CA ALA A 201 8.34 21.48 1.40
C ALA A 201 6.92 22.01 1.53
N ILE A 202 6.01 21.16 2.02
CA ILE A 202 4.61 21.47 2.31
C ILE A 202 4.32 20.98 3.72
N SER A 203 3.64 21.79 4.53
CA SER A 203 3.04 21.39 5.79
C SER A 203 1.56 21.79 5.83
N ILE A 204 0.75 20.96 6.46
CA ILE A 204 -0.65 21.24 6.79
C ILE A 204 -0.76 21.05 8.30
N ASP A 205 -0.98 22.14 9.02
CA ASP A 205 -1.09 22.12 10.48
C ASP A 205 -2.48 21.67 10.97
N GLU A 206 -2.66 21.49 12.27
CA GLU A 206 -3.91 21.07 12.91
C GLU A 206 -5.08 22.02 12.66
N ASN A 207 -4.80 23.28 12.27
CA ASN A 207 -5.81 24.27 11.87
C ASN A 207 -6.09 24.25 10.37
N GLN A 208 -5.52 23.30 9.62
CA GLN A 208 -5.62 23.15 8.18
C GLN A 208 -4.96 24.31 7.39
N THR A 209 -4.00 25.01 8.00
CA THR A 209 -3.18 25.99 7.29
C THR A 209 -2.14 25.29 6.44
N VAL A 210 -2.13 25.59 5.14
CA VAL A 210 -1.15 25.04 4.21
C VAL A 210 0.02 25.99 4.08
N THR A 211 1.22 25.55 4.44
CA THR A 211 2.45 26.30 4.28
C THR A 211 3.35 25.68 3.21
N PHE A 212 3.80 26.49 2.27
CA PHE A 212 4.84 26.13 1.30
C PHE A 212 6.18 26.71 1.81
N SER A 213 7.08 25.85 2.24
CA SER A 213 8.41 26.26 2.75
C SER A 213 9.38 26.61 1.61
N LYS A 214 8.98 26.39 0.36
CA LYS A 214 9.74 26.72 -0.85
C LYS A 214 8.91 27.59 -1.78
N ASN A 215 9.56 28.22 -2.74
CA ASN A 215 8.88 29.02 -3.74
C ASN A 215 7.88 28.20 -4.55
N THR A 216 6.70 28.75 -4.74
CA THR A 216 5.72 28.25 -5.71
C THR A 216 5.94 28.95 -7.06
N LEU A 217 6.12 28.20 -8.12
CA LEU A 217 6.24 28.74 -9.46
C LEU A 217 4.86 28.68 -10.12
N SER A 218 4.33 29.86 -10.47
CA SER A 218 3.07 29.94 -11.20
C SER A 218 3.31 29.80 -12.70
N ALA A 219 2.45 29.06 -13.38
CA ALA A 219 2.50 28.92 -14.83
C ALA A 219 2.40 30.30 -15.50
N THR A 220 3.29 30.55 -16.46
CA THR A 220 3.41 31.84 -17.16
C THR A 220 3.39 31.58 -18.65
N ASP A 221 2.42 32.20 -19.34
CA ASP A 221 2.40 32.28 -20.79
C ASP A 221 3.37 33.37 -21.25
N THR A 222 4.27 33.05 -22.17
CA THR A 222 5.20 34.00 -22.77
C THR A 222 5.02 34.00 -24.27
N ASP A 223 4.38 35.03 -24.81
CA ASP A 223 4.15 35.20 -26.23
C ASP A 223 4.88 36.46 -26.76
N THR A 224 5.72 36.24 -27.74
CA THR A 224 6.63 37.26 -28.28
C THR A 224 6.07 38.00 -29.52
N SER A 225 4.83 37.71 -29.93
CA SER A 225 4.23 38.32 -31.12
C SER A 225 2.71 38.42 -31.02
N ASN A 226 2.24 39.55 -30.46
CA ASN A 226 0.81 39.78 -30.24
C ASN A 226 0.29 40.94 -31.09
N THR A 227 -0.77 40.69 -31.85
CA THR A 227 -1.48 41.71 -32.66
C THR A 227 -2.94 41.31 -32.85
N GLY A 228 -3.85 42.29 -32.94
CA GLY A 228 -5.28 42.03 -33.13
C GLY A 228 -5.99 41.54 -31.90
N SER A 229 -6.95 40.65 -32.03
CA SER A 229 -7.70 40.06 -30.92
C SER A 229 -7.01 38.84 -30.39
N ILE A 230 -6.69 38.80 -29.10
CA ILE A 230 -6.06 37.68 -28.39
C ILE A 230 -6.92 37.30 -27.20
N THR A 231 -6.98 36.00 -26.87
CA THR A 231 -7.68 35.45 -25.71
C THR A 231 -6.66 34.78 -24.79
N LEU A 232 -6.63 35.19 -23.52
CA LEU A 232 -5.75 34.60 -22.52
C LEU A 232 -6.37 33.33 -21.94
N ASP A 233 -5.56 32.28 -21.80
CA ASP A 233 -5.99 31.03 -21.20
C ASP A 233 -5.61 31.03 -19.72
N PHE A 234 -6.60 31.36 -18.88
CA PHE A 234 -6.47 31.40 -17.42
C PHE A 234 -6.51 30.01 -16.79
N GLN A 235 -6.99 28.97 -17.48
CA GLN A 235 -7.00 27.61 -16.96
C GLN A 235 -5.58 27.04 -16.86
N VAL A 236 -4.72 27.42 -17.82
CA VAL A 236 -3.35 26.90 -17.91
C VAL A 236 -2.35 27.84 -17.25
N ASN A 237 -2.58 29.15 -17.35
CA ASN A 237 -1.61 30.18 -16.97
C ASN A 237 -2.15 31.10 -15.87
N GLN A 238 -1.26 31.50 -14.98
CA GLN A 238 -1.52 32.49 -13.95
C GLN A 238 -0.88 33.84 -14.26
N ASN A 239 0.19 33.86 -15.04
CA ASN A 239 0.85 35.07 -15.47
C ASN A 239 0.97 35.09 -16.99
N PHE A 240 1.02 36.30 -17.56
CA PHE A 240 1.09 36.50 -19.03
C PHE A 240 2.16 37.52 -19.34
N VAL A 241 3.11 37.19 -20.23
CA VAL A 241 4.17 38.06 -20.71
C VAL A 241 3.98 38.21 -22.20
N LEU A 242 3.47 39.36 -22.63
CA LEU A 242 3.01 39.58 -23.99
C LEU A 242 3.82 40.68 -24.69
N THR A 243 4.57 40.33 -25.71
CA THR A 243 5.23 41.34 -26.56
C THR A 243 4.27 41.79 -27.69
N LEU A 244 3.97 43.08 -27.71
CA LEU A 244 3.03 43.68 -28.65
C LEU A 244 3.73 44.04 -29.94
N THR A 245 3.40 43.34 -31.02
CA THR A 245 3.88 43.67 -32.39
C THR A 245 2.87 44.49 -33.20
N GLY A 246 1.70 44.72 -32.60
CA GLY A 246 0.63 45.58 -33.12
C GLY A 246 -0.30 45.99 -31.98
N ASN A 247 -1.34 46.74 -32.31
CA ASN A 247 -2.40 47.02 -31.34
C ASN A 247 -3.18 45.76 -31.05
N ILE A 248 -3.50 45.51 -29.74
CA ILE A 248 -4.23 44.32 -29.32
C ILE A 248 -5.56 44.67 -28.66
N THR A 249 -6.47 43.70 -28.72
CA THR A 249 -7.67 43.65 -27.88
C THR A 249 -7.63 42.34 -27.09
N LEU A 250 -7.65 42.42 -25.78
CA LEU A 250 -7.89 41.24 -24.94
C LEU A 250 -9.37 40.86 -25.09
N ALA A 251 -9.63 39.76 -25.77
CA ALA A 251 -10.99 39.20 -25.85
C ALA A 251 -11.39 38.56 -24.54
N ASN A 252 -12.69 38.49 -24.27
CA ASN A 252 -13.23 37.85 -23.08
C ASN A 252 -12.77 36.40 -23.00
N PRO A 253 -12.15 35.97 -21.93
CA PRO A 253 -11.81 34.56 -21.71
C PRO A 253 -13.07 33.76 -21.31
N SER A 254 -12.92 32.43 -21.28
CA SER A 254 -13.93 31.52 -20.76
C SER A 254 -13.33 30.49 -19.79
N THR A 255 -12.09 30.74 -19.37
CA THR A 255 -11.28 29.78 -18.59
C THR A 255 -10.82 30.34 -17.24
N GLU A 256 -11.25 31.55 -16.89
CA GLU A 256 -10.91 32.20 -15.63
C GLU A 256 -11.59 31.54 -14.43
N ALA A 257 -10.84 31.40 -13.32
CA ALA A 257 -11.35 30.88 -12.05
C ALA A 257 -11.48 31.98 -11.00
N VAL A 258 -12.62 32.03 -10.32
CA VAL A 258 -12.86 32.99 -9.23
C VAL A 258 -11.79 32.86 -8.14
N GLY A 259 -11.20 33.98 -7.73
CA GLY A 259 -10.09 34.02 -6.77
C GLY A 259 -8.71 33.95 -7.42
N GLN A 260 -8.61 33.67 -8.73
CA GLN A 260 -7.34 33.68 -9.44
C GLN A 260 -6.77 35.11 -9.49
N SER A 261 -5.49 35.22 -9.26
CA SER A 261 -4.77 36.51 -9.33
C SER A 261 -3.39 36.32 -9.93
N GLY A 262 -2.87 37.32 -10.57
CA GLY A 262 -1.57 37.29 -11.22
C GLY A 262 -1.20 38.63 -11.84
N VAL A 263 -0.28 38.58 -12.81
CA VAL A 263 0.17 39.75 -13.53
C VAL A 263 0.15 39.51 -15.04
N MET A 264 -0.14 40.60 -15.77
CA MET A 264 0.06 40.70 -17.21
C MET A 264 1.20 41.68 -17.46
N VAL A 265 2.27 41.22 -18.07
CA VAL A 265 3.42 42.00 -18.44
C VAL A 265 3.28 42.34 -19.94
N MET A 266 3.10 43.62 -20.24
CA MET A 266 2.95 44.14 -21.62
C MET A 266 4.26 44.77 -22.08
N ILE A 267 4.83 44.25 -23.14
CA ILE A 267 6.12 44.69 -23.68
C ILE A 267 5.88 45.33 -25.02
N GLN A 268 6.27 46.60 -25.21
CA GLN A 268 6.28 47.25 -26.51
C GLN A 268 7.37 46.63 -27.39
N ASP A 269 7.13 46.54 -28.70
CA ASP A 269 8.18 46.15 -29.66
C ASP A 269 9.19 47.30 -29.88
N GLY A 270 10.16 47.06 -30.77
CA GLY A 270 11.16 48.08 -31.11
C GLY A 270 10.60 49.34 -31.78
N THR A 271 9.31 49.35 -32.15
CA THR A 271 8.61 50.51 -32.71
C THR A 271 7.91 51.32 -31.63
N GLY A 272 7.30 50.63 -30.65
CA GLY A 272 6.52 51.27 -29.60
C GLY A 272 5.14 51.73 -30.02
N SER A 273 4.45 52.43 -29.14
CA SER A 273 3.12 53.03 -29.36
C SER A 273 2.00 52.05 -29.64
N ARG A 274 2.16 50.76 -29.24
CA ARG A 274 1.10 49.74 -29.32
C ARG A 274 0.07 49.98 -28.24
N THR A 275 -1.22 49.82 -28.57
CA THR A 275 -2.34 50.07 -27.68
C THR A 275 -2.98 48.79 -27.23
N LEU A 276 -3.59 48.82 -26.00
CA LEU A 276 -4.38 47.77 -25.43
C LEU A 276 -5.84 48.18 -25.35
N SER A 277 -6.72 47.42 -25.97
CA SER A 277 -8.17 47.47 -25.74
C SER A 277 -8.62 46.28 -24.94
N LEU A 278 -9.71 46.40 -24.21
CA LEU A 278 -10.23 45.39 -23.28
C LEU A 278 -11.59 44.90 -23.71
N GLY A 279 -11.81 43.60 -23.66
CA GLY A 279 -13.13 42.98 -23.69
C GLY A 279 -13.96 43.36 -22.45
N THR A 280 -15.24 43.06 -22.50
CA THR A 280 -16.20 43.50 -21.45
C THR A 280 -15.98 42.85 -20.10
N ASP A 281 -15.30 41.72 -20.04
CA ASP A 281 -15.02 41.00 -18.80
C ASP A 281 -13.84 41.58 -18.01
N TYR A 282 -13.05 42.46 -18.63
CA TYR A 282 -11.95 43.17 -18.00
C TYR A 282 -12.42 44.50 -17.45
N GLU A 283 -12.41 44.63 -16.13
CA GLU A 283 -12.87 45.82 -15.41
C GLU A 283 -11.68 46.67 -14.94
N THR A 284 -11.73 47.99 -15.19
CA THR A 284 -10.76 48.94 -14.63
C THR A 284 -11.41 49.95 -13.70
N ALA A 285 -10.65 50.52 -12.80
CA ALA A 285 -11.15 51.53 -11.87
C ALA A 285 -11.82 52.71 -12.64
N GLY A 286 -13.10 52.94 -12.32
CA GLY A 286 -13.92 53.94 -12.99
C GLY A 286 -14.17 53.73 -14.48
N GLY A 287 -13.92 52.50 -15.03
CA GLY A 287 -14.09 52.18 -16.41
C GLY A 287 -13.13 52.94 -17.35
N SER A 288 -11.99 53.39 -16.84
CA SER A 288 -11.07 54.27 -17.57
C SER A 288 -10.25 53.60 -18.68
N GLY A 289 -10.30 52.25 -18.76
CA GLY A 289 -9.43 51.47 -19.63
C GLY A 289 -7.98 51.45 -19.18
N ILE A 290 -7.11 50.88 -20.01
CA ILE A 290 -5.66 50.81 -19.80
C ILE A 290 -4.94 51.64 -20.85
N THR A 291 -4.01 52.48 -20.35
CA THR A 291 -3.07 53.19 -21.21
C THR A 291 -1.65 52.73 -20.94
N LEU A 292 -1.02 52.12 -21.94
CA LEU A 292 0.34 51.62 -21.86
C LEU A 292 1.39 52.73 -22.10
N SER A 293 2.61 52.48 -21.69
CA SER A 293 3.79 53.28 -22.09
C SER A 293 4.00 53.17 -23.60
N THR A 294 4.46 54.27 -24.20
CA THR A 294 4.60 54.37 -25.70
C THR A 294 6.03 54.18 -26.18
N GLY A 295 7.01 54.17 -25.30
CA GLY A 295 8.42 54.00 -25.67
C GLY A 295 8.67 52.63 -26.31
N ALA A 296 9.60 52.59 -27.27
CA ALA A 296 10.08 51.32 -27.83
C ALA A 296 10.67 50.46 -26.69
N ASN A 297 10.33 49.17 -26.69
CA ASN A 297 10.73 48.18 -25.67
C ASN A 297 10.26 48.50 -24.23
N ALA A 298 9.38 49.47 -24.00
CA ALA A 298 8.83 49.74 -22.69
C ALA A 298 8.05 48.56 -22.15
N VAL A 299 8.22 48.30 -20.85
CA VAL A 299 7.56 47.18 -20.15
C VAL A 299 6.60 47.76 -19.11
N ASP A 300 5.35 47.34 -19.18
CA ASP A 300 4.31 47.69 -18.23
C ASP A 300 3.80 46.44 -17.53
N VAL A 301 3.46 46.53 -16.24
CA VAL A 301 2.92 45.42 -15.45
C VAL A 301 1.53 45.78 -14.96
N ILE A 302 0.56 44.92 -15.22
CA ILE A 302 -0.84 45.07 -14.88
C ILE A 302 -1.22 43.91 -13.94
N PRO A 303 -1.42 44.10 -12.64
CA PRO A 303 -1.96 43.09 -11.77
C PRO A 303 -3.44 42.85 -12.04
N TYR A 304 -3.91 41.62 -11.84
CA TYR A 304 -5.32 41.28 -11.97
C TYR A 304 -5.83 40.40 -10.84
N PHE A 305 -7.18 40.41 -10.65
CA PHE A 305 -7.91 39.54 -9.78
C PHE A 305 -9.25 39.15 -10.43
N VAL A 306 -9.58 37.87 -10.47
CA VAL A 306 -10.85 37.35 -10.96
C VAL A 306 -11.87 37.40 -9.84
N LYS A 307 -12.78 38.36 -9.86
CA LYS A 307 -13.83 38.56 -8.86
C LYS A 307 -15.03 37.60 -9.03
N ALA A 308 -15.39 37.37 -10.27
CA ALA A 308 -16.48 36.47 -10.67
C ALA A 308 -16.24 35.99 -12.10
N SER A 309 -16.94 34.96 -12.56
CA SER A 309 -16.94 34.60 -13.99
C SER A 309 -17.38 35.79 -14.83
N GLY A 310 -16.62 36.10 -15.88
CA GLY A 310 -16.83 37.31 -16.70
C GLY A 310 -16.52 38.62 -15.99
N SER A 311 -15.74 38.62 -14.88
CA SER A 311 -15.38 39.83 -14.14
C SER A 311 -13.94 39.76 -13.62
N ILE A 312 -13.01 40.31 -14.40
CA ILE A 312 -11.57 40.36 -14.13
C ILE A 312 -11.17 41.79 -13.80
N GLN A 313 -10.89 42.05 -12.54
CA GLN A 313 -10.48 43.38 -12.09
C GLN A 313 -8.99 43.61 -12.37
N LEU A 314 -8.69 44.65 -13.10
CA LEU A 314 -7.32 45.09 -13.40
C LEU A 314 -6.90 46.17 -12.41
N GLY A 315 -5.75 46.01 -11.81
CA GLY A 315 -5.13 47.01 -10.96
C GLY A 315 -4.46 48.14 -11.77
N ALA A 316 -3.90 49.11 -11.05
CA ALA A 316 -3.16 50.21 -11.69
C ALA A 316 -1.94 49.70 -12.48
N VAL A 317 -1.76 50.22 -13.67
CA VAL A 317 -0.60 49.89 -14.52
C VAL A 317 0.65 50.48 -13.86
N GLN A 318 1.64 49.65 -13.65
CA GLN A 318 2.99 50.05 -13.30
C GLN A 318 3.78 50.21 -14.62
N LYS A 319 4.28 51.40 -14.89
CA LYS A 319 4.72 51.77 -16.21
C LYS A 319 6.24 51.86 -16.37
N ALA A 320 6.72 51.60 -17.57
CA ALA A 320 8.05 51.90 -18.04
C ALA A 320 9.16 51.27 -17.20
N PHE A 321 9.03 49.99 -16.84
CA PHE A 321 10.19 49.27 -16.32
C PHE A 321 11.30 49.23 -17.36
N ALA A 322 12.56 49.53 -16.93
CA ALA A 322 13.74 49.59 -17.78
C ALA A 322 14.53 48.27 -17.72
#